data_4c96e85e45c3329260cc70b7b99438a9
#
_entry.id   4c96e85e45c3329260cc70b7b99438a9
#
_cell.length_a   1.000
_cell.length_b   1.000
_cell.length_c   1.000
_cell.angle_alpha   90.00
_cell.angle_beta   90.00
_cell.angle_gamma   90.00
#
_symmetry.space_group_name_H-M   'P 1'
#
loop_
_entity.id
_entity.type
_entity.pdbx_description
1 polymer ?
#
loop_
_entity_poly.entity_id
_entity_poly.type
_entity_poly.pdbx_seq_one_letter_code
_entity_poly.pdbx_strand_id
1 'polypeptide(L)'
;MGPRSHRLSLGLLFLFSPLPGCLGAEGRLAHKLFRDLFANYTSALRPVADTDQALNVTLEVTLSQIIDMDERNQVLTLYLWIRQEWTDAYLRWDPDAYGGLDAIRIPSSLVWRPDIVLYNKADAQPPASASTNVVLRHDGAVRWDAPAITRSSCRVDVSAFPFDAQRCGLTFGSWTHGGHQLDVRPRGAAAGLADFVENVEWRVLGMPARRRVLTYGCCSEPYPDVTFTLLLRRRAAAYVCNLLLPCVLISLLAPLAFHLPADSGEKVSLGVTVLLALTVFQLLLAESMPPAESVPLIGKYYMATMTMVTFSTALTILIMNLHYCGPSARPVPAWARTLLLGRLARGLCVRERGEPCGQARPPESSPSPRPPDGGARPPAVPCREPRCLCRQEALLHHVATIANAFHSHRAAQRRHEDWKRLARVMDRFFLGIFFSMALVMSLLVLVQAL
;
A
#
# COMPACT_ATOMS: atom_id res chain seq x y z
N MET A 1 46.55 -60.92 46.76
CA MET A 1 45.74 -61.67 47.69
C MET A 1 44.39 -61.85 47.14
N GLY A 2 44.01 -63.12 46.82
CA GLY A 2 42.79 -63.52 46.17
C GLY A 2 41.54 -63.46 47.08
N PRO A 3 40.42 -64.11 46.75
CA PRO A 3 40.32 -65.35 45.96
C PRO A 3 39.23 -65.42 44.93
N ARG A 4 39.34 -66.40 44.08
CA ARG A 4 38.41 -67.00 43.16
C ARG A 4 37.05 -67.37 43.81
N SER A 5 35.96 -67.16 43.04
CA SER A 5 34.75 -67.96 43.20
C SER A 5 34.15 -68.28 41.84
N HIS A 6 34.21 -69.56 41.49
CA HIS A 6 33.44 -70.22 40.43
C HIS A 6 31.93 -70.21 40.77
N ARG A 7 31.04 -69.92 39.81
CA ARG A 7 29.75 -70.65 39.75
C ARG A 7 29.17 -70.58 38.32
N LEU A 8 29.16 -71.70 37.75
CA LEU A 8 28.07 -72.41 37.07
C LEU A 8 27.28 -71.67 36.02
N SER A 9 27.62 -72.04 34.82
CA SER A 9 26.86 -72.03 33.59
C SER A 9 25.54 -72.78 33.80
N LEU A 10 24.40 -72.10 33.62
CA LEU A 10 23.11 -72.71 33.37
C LEU A 10 22.67 -72.27 31.96
N GLY A 11 22.84 -73.18 31.01
CA GLY A 11 22.40 -73.06 29.65
C GLY A 11 20.88 -72.98 29.59
N LEU A 12 20.34 -71.78 29.21
CA LEU A 12 19.00 -71.68 28.78
C LEU A 12 18.97 -71.83 27.26
N LEU A 13 18.70 -73.09 26.86
CA LEU A 13 18.28 -73.38 25.50
C LEU A 13 16.94 -72.65 25.22
N PHE A 14 17.03 -71.49 24.67
CA PHE A 14 15.84 -70.86 23.98
C PHE A 14 15.60 -71.67 22.70
N LEU A 15 14.59 -72.50 22.75
CA LEU A 15 13.93 -73.08 21.60
C LEU A 15 13.38 -71.87 20.74
N PHE A 16 14.18 -71.51 19.75
CA PHE A 16 13.67 -70.72 18.64
C PHE A 16 12.68 -71.60 17.87
N SER A 17 11.42 -71.55 18.27
CA SER A 17 10.32 -71.90 17.34
C SER A 17 10.37 -70.95 16.18
N PRO A 18 10.54 -71.38 14.94
CA PRO A 18 10.33 -70.52 13.82
C PRO A 18 8.83 -70.22 13.81
N LEU A 19 8.47 -68.99 14.21
CA LEU A 19 7.16 -68.45 13.88
C LEU A 19 7.01 -68.57 12.34
N PRO A 20 5.99 -69.26 11.85
CA PRO A 20 5.76 -69.34 10.41
C PRO A 20 5.53 -67.96 9.86
N GLY A 21 6.36 -67.58 8.88
CA GLY A 21 6.38 -66.31 8.25
C GLY A 21 5.02 -65.90 7.65
N CYS A 22 4.27 -65.09 8.38
CA CYS A 22 3.12 -64.36 7.86
C CYS A 22 3.51 -63.11 7.04
N LEU A 23 4.77 -62.68 7.11
CA LEU A 23 5.26 -61.48 6.43
C LEU A 23 5.55 -61.65 4.93
N GLY A 24 5.59 -62.88 4.41
CA GLY A 24 5.86 -63.14 2.98
C GLY A 24 4.62 -63.38 2.11
N ALA A 25 3.45 -63.56 2.73
CA ALA A 25 2.21 -63.88 1.99
C ALA A 25 1.57 -62.66 1.36
N GLU A 26 1.52 -61.53 2.05
CA GLU A 26 0.90 -60.28 1.56
C GLU A 26 1.60 -59.72 0.32
N GLY A 27 2.94 -59.68 0.29
CA GLY A 27 3.70 -59.21 -0.86
C GLY A 27 3.46 -60.06 -2.14
N ARG A 28 3.31 -61.37 -1.98
CA ARG A 28 3.00 -62.31 -3.12
C ARG A 28 1.57 -62.10 -3.62
N LEU A 29 0.62 -61.84 -2.73
CA LEU A 29 -0.78 -61.61 -3.11
C LEU A 29 -0.93 -60.27 -3.78
N ALA A 30 -0.24 -59.22 -3.34
CA ALA A 30 -0.22 -57.92 -4.01
C ALA A 30 0.38 -58.02 -5.42
N HIS A 31 1.44 -58.80 -5.63
CA HIS A 31 2.01 -59.05 -6.95
C HIS A 31 1.05 -59.84 -7.87
N LYS A 32 0.35 -60.83 -7.30
CA LYS A 32 -0.67 -61.57 -8.04
C LYS A 32 -1.83 -60.62 -8.46
N LEU A 33 -2.37 -59.87 -7.51
CA LEU A 33 -3.42 -58.88 -7.75
C LEU A 33 -3.02 -57.91 -8.86
N PHE A 34 -1.82 -57.30 -8.79
CA PHE A 34 -1.33 -56.40 -9.81
C PHE A 34 -1.30 -57.06 -11.20
N ARG A 35 -0.80 -58.30 -11.33
CA ARG A 35 -0.75 -59.01 -12.59
C ARG A 35 -2.15 -59.29 -13.14
N ASP A 36 -3.06 -59.70 -12.29
CA ASP A 36 -4.42 -60.09 -12.66
C ASP A 36 -5.21 -58.85 -13.12
N LEU A 37 -5.08 -57.70 -12.42
CA LEU A 37 -5.77 -56.44 -12.78
C LEU A 37 -5.25 -55.81 -14.09
N PHE A 38 -3.93 -55.86 -14.32
CA PHE A 38 -3.31 -55.15 -15.44
C PHE A 38 -3.09 -56.04 -16.69
N ALA A 39 -3.45 -57.32 -16.65
CA ALA A 39 -3.30 -58.23 -17.79
C ALA A 39 -4.00 -57.72 -19.06
N ASN A 40 -5.20 -57.17 -18.92
CA ASN A 40 -6.03 -56.69 -20.03
C ASN A 40 -6.41 -55.18 -19.88
N TYR A 41 -5.74 -54.47 -19.00
CA TYR A 41 -6.03 -53.04 -18.75
C TYR A 41 -5.30 -52.14 -19.75
N THR A 42 -5.97 -51.10 -20.21
CA THR A 42 -5.37 -50.05 -21.01
C THR A 42 -5.60 -48.69 -20.37
N SER A 43 -4.52 -47.94 -20.12
CA SER A 43 -4.59 -46.57 -19.61
C SER A 43 -4.90 -45.53 -20.70
N ALA A 44 -5.05 -45.95 -21.96
CA ALA A 44 -5.29 -45.04 -23.09
C ALA A 44 -6.75 -44.60 -23.21
N LEU A 45 -7.68 -45.41 -22.70
CA LEU A 45 -9.12 -45.19 -22.85
C LEU A 45 -9.75 -44.80 -21.49
N ARG A 46 -10.81 -44.00 -21.55
CA ARG A 46 -11.61 -43.61 -20.40
C ARG A 46 -12.22 -44.82 -19.70
N PRO A 47 -12.03 -45.01 -18.38
CA PRO A 47 -12.36 -46.23 -17.67
C PRO A 47 -13.85 -46.31 -17.26
N VAL A 48 -14.74 -46.29 -18.20
CA VAL A 48 -16.20 -46.39 -18.03
C VAL A 48 -16.72 -47.66 -18.66
N ALA A 49 -17.72 -48.28 -18.04
CA ALA A 49 -18.37 -49.47 -18.58
C ALA A 49 -19.25 -49.12 -19.77
N ASP A 50 -19.85 -47.94 -19.77
CA ASP A 50 -20.70 -47.40 -20.84
C ASP A 50 -20.09 -46.09 -21.35
N THR A 51 -19.86 -45.99 -22.66
CA THR A 51 -19.26 -44.83 -23.31
C THR A 51 -20.12 -43.56 -23.21
N ASP A 52 -21.44 -43.73 -23.09
CA ASP A 52 -22.40 -42.62 -23.00
C ASP A 52 -22.49 -42.04 -21.57
N GLN A 53 -21.89 -42.71 -20.59
CA GLN A 53 -21.86 -42.24 -19.21
C GLN A 53 -20.68 -41.29 -18.96
N ALA A 54 -21.00 -40.13 -18.40
CA ALA A 54 -19.97 -39.19 -17.94
C ALA A 54 -19.18 -39.71 -16.73
N LEU A 55 -17.88 -39.69 -16.82
CA LEU A 55 -17.01 -40.00 -15.67
C LEU A 55 -16.96 -38.84 -14.72
N ASN A 56 -17.37 -39.05 -13.48
CA ASN A 56 -17.27 -38.02 -12.43
C ASN A 56 -15.86 -38.00 -11.88
N VAL A 57 -15.22 -36.81 -11.93
CA VAL A 57 -13.92 -36.56 -11.32
C VAL A 57 -14.08 -35.52 -10.21
N THR A 58 -13.76 -35.92 -9.00
CA THR A 58 -13.78 -35.03 -7.86
C THR A 58 -12.42 -34.36 -7.71
N LEU A 59 -12.41 -33.01 -7.68
CA LEU A 59 -11.22 -32.20 -7.53
C LEU A 59 -11.19 -31.54 -6.15
N GLU A 60 -10.12 -31.74 -5.42
CA GLU A 60 -9.83 -31.05 -4.17
C GLU A 60 -8.48 -30.33 -4.30
N VAL A 61 -8.44 -29.06 -3.87
CA VAL A 61 -7.22 -28.25 -3.86
C VAL A 61 -6.94 -27.84 -2.42
N THR A 62 -5.70 -27.99 -1.99
CA THR A 62 -5.21 -27.46 -0.70
C THR A 62 -4.10 -26.46 -0.99
N LEU A 63 -4.26 -25.24 -0.50
CA LEU A 63 -3.24 -24.20 -0.58
C LEU A 63 -2.20 -24.43 0.52
N SER A 64 -0.96 -24.70 0.12
CA SER A 64 0.16 -24.85 1.05
C SER A 64 0.92 -23.55 1.25
N GLN A 65 1.22 -22.81 0.16
CA GLN A 65 2.01 -21.58 0.24
C GLN A 65 1.75 -20.66 -0.94
N ILE A 66 1.79 -19.35 -0.69
CA ILE A 66 1.94 -18.32 -1.73
C ILE A 66 3.44 -18.12 -1.92
N ILE A 67 3.96 -18.49 -3.09
CA ILE A 67 5.39 -18.35 -3.41
C ILE A 67 5.68 -16.93 -3.82
N ASP A 68 4.87 -16.39 -4.76
CA ASP A 68 5.10 -15.06 -5.34
C ASP A 68 3.79 -14.49 -5.91
N MET A 69 3.67 -13.17 -5.82
CA MET A 69 2.61 -12.39 -6.45
C MET A 69 3.27 -11.32 -7.30
N ASP A 70 3.48 -11.60 -8.57
CA ASP A 70 4.04 -10.66 -9.54
C ASP A 70 2.93 -9.74 -10.07
N GLU A 71 2.75 -8.60 -9.42
CA GLU A 71 1.72 -7.64 -9.82
C GLU A 71 2.04 -6.98 -11.18
N ARG A 72 3.32 -6.87 -11.53
CA ARG A 72 3.75 -6.27 -12.81
C ARG A 72 3.34 -7.13 -13.99
N ASN A 73 3.59 -8.44 -13.91
CA ASN A 73 3.26 -9.41 -14.95
C ASN A 73 1.86 -10.01 -14.75
N GLN A 74 1.16 -9.65 -13.65
CA GLN A 74 -0.15 -10.17 -13.28
C GLN A 74 -0.16 -11.70 -13.16
N VAL A 75 0.87 -12.25 -12.51
CA VAL A 75 1.07 -13.68 -12.31
C VAL A 75 1.11 -14.01 -10.83
N LEU A 76 0.29 -14.98 -10.44
CA LEU A 76 0.27 -15.54 -9.10
C LEU A 76 0.93 -16.93 -9.12
N THR A 77 1.96 -17.13 -8.31
CA THR A 77 2.66 -18.40 -8.15
C THR A 77 2.31 -19.02 -6.80
N LEU A 78 1.70 -20.21 -6.84
CA LEU A 78 1.24 -20.93 -5.66
C LEU A 78 1.85 -22.32 -5.59
N TYR A 79 2.09 -22.81 -4.37
CA TYR A 79 2.33 -24.20 -4.08
C TYR A 79 1.02 -24.83 -3.58
N LEU A 80 0.49 -25.80 -4.36
CA LEU A 80 -0.79 -26.45 -4.13
C LEU A 80 -0.61 -27.96 -3.99
N TRP A 81 -1.48 -28.56 -3.21
CA TRP A 81 -1.71 -30.01 -3.27
C TRP A 81 -3.02 -30.22 -4.01
N ILE A 82 -2.94 -30.94 -5.12
CA ILE A 82 -4.08 -31.23 -5.99
C ILE A 82 -4.44 -32.70 -5.82
N ARG A 83 -5.66 -32.97 -5.37
CA ARG A 83 -6.21 -34.30 -5.26
C ARG A 83 -7.28 -34.48 -6.31
N GLN A 84 -7.16 -35.58 -7.06
CA GLN A 84 -8.14 -36.00 -8.04
C GLN A 84 -8.64 -37.38 -7.67
N GLU A 85 -9.96 -37.58 -7.63
CA GLU A 85 -10.60 -38.86 -7.34
C GLU A 85 -11.59 -39.21 -8.42
N TRP A 86 -11.52 -40.42 -8.92
CA TRP A 86 -12.46 -40.97 -9.90
C TRP A 86 -12.66 -42.47 -9.67
N THR A 87 -13.63 -43.08 -10.34
CA THR A 87 -13.88 -44.50 -10.25
C THR A 87 -13.53 -45.18 -11.58
N ASP A 88 -12.64 -46.16 -11.51
CA ASP A 88 -12.28 -47.01 -12.65
C ASP A 88 -13.16 -48.29 -12.66
N ALA A 89 -13.91 -48.48 -13.71
CA ALA A 89 -14.83 -49.62 -13.81
C ALA A 89 -14.10 -50.96 -13.95
N TYR A 90 -12.87 -50.96 -14.43
CA TYR A 90 -12.11 -52.16 -14.76
C TYR A 90 -11.13 -52.57 -13.65
N LEU A 91 -10.75 -51.68 -12.77
CA LEU A 91 -9.79 -51.93 -11.68
C LEU A 91 -10.50 -52.24 -10.36
N ARG A 92 -11.25 -53.38 -10.36
CA ARG A 92 -11.98 -53.83 -9.16
C ARG A 92 -11.58 -55.24 -8.78
N TRP A 93 -11.56 -55.54 -7.49
CA TRP A 93 -11.29 -56.90 -6.98
C TRP A 93 -12.04 -57.17 -5.67
N ASP A 94 -12.14 -58.45 -5.34
CA ASP A 94 -12.66 -58.90 -4.06
C ASP A 94 -11.50 -58.97 -3.07
N PRO A 95 -11.50 -58.20 -1.95
CA PRO A 95 -10.44 -58.26 -0.95
C PRO A 95 -10.18 -59.64 -0.36
N ASP A 96 -11.24 -60.42 -0.19
CA ASP A 96 -11.13 -61.76 0.41
C ASP A 96 -10.33 -62.73 -0.49
N ALA A 97 -10.40 -62.57 -1.79
CA ALA A 97 -9.63 -63.36 -2.75
C ALA A 97 -8.11 -63.06 -2.73
N TYR A 98 -7.75 -61.92 -2.14
CA TYR A 98 -6.36 -61.43 -2.06
C TYR A 98 -5.91 -61.15 -0.62
N GLY A 99 -6.43 -61.90 0.34
CA GLY A 99 -5.97 -61.87 1.74
C GLY A 99 -6.31 -60.59 2.49
N GLY A 100 -7.44 -59.95 2.13
CA GLY A 100 -7.91 -58.73 2.80
C GLY A 100 -7.26 -57.43 2.29
N LEU A 101 -6.63 -57.45 1.12
CA LEU A 101 -6.04 -56.25 0.52
C LEU A 101 -7.13 -55.25 0.06
N ASP A 102 -7.33 -54.17 0.83
CA ASP A 102 -8.30 -53.09 0.56
C ASP A 102 -7.83 -52.09 -0.49
N ALA A 103 -6.53 -51.82 -0.56
CA ALA A 103 -5.96 -50.82 -1.42
C ALA A 103 -4.50 -51.14 -1.78
N ILE A 104 -4.09 -50.73 -2.99
CA ILE A 104 -2.69 -50.80 -3.44
C ILE A 104 -2.23 -49.42 -3.91
N ARG A 105 -0.92 -49.17 -3.81
CA ARG A 105 -0.25 -47.97 -4.30
C ARG A 105 0.58 -48.32 -5.51
N ILE A 106 0.28 -47.69 -6.64
CA ILE A 106 0.92 -47.96 -7.94
C ILE A 106 1.31 -46.66 -8.62
N PRO A 107 2.29 -46.67 -9.55
CA PRO A 107 2.64 -45.52 -10.35
C PRO A 107 1.45 -44.96 -11.12
N SER A 108 1.26 -43.64 -11.07
CA SER A 108 0.12 -43.00 -11.77
C SER A 108 0.17 -43.16 -13.29
N SER A 109 1.32 -43.52 -13.87
CA SER A 109 1.50 -43.75 -15.29
C SER A 109 0.83 -45.07 -15.79
N LEU A 110 0.52 -45.99 -14.87
CA LEU A 110 -0.08 -47.27 -15.20
C LEU A 110 -1.60 -47.21 -15.30
N VAL A 111 -2.24 -46.21 -14.75
CA VAL A 111 -3.69 -46.00 -14.78
C VAL A 111 -4.06 -44.86 -15.72
N TRP A 112 -5.28 -44.90 -16.21
CA TRP A 112 -5.84 -43.73 -16.90
C TRP A 112 -5.88 -42.56 -15.96
N ARG A 113 -5.56 -41.35 -16.46
CA ARG A 113 -5.60 -40.10 -15.70
C ARG A 113 -6.45 -39.07 -16.39
N PRO A 114 -7.33 -38.36 -15.67
CA PRO A 114 -8.07 -37.25 -16.26
C PRO A 114 -7.12 -36.16 -16.74
N ASP A 115 -7.39 -35.55 -17.88
CA ASP A 115 -6.62 -34.48 -18.52
C ASP A 115 -6.99 -33.09 -17.98
N ILE A 116 -7.11 -33.00 -16.66
CA ILE A 116 -7.44 -31.72 -15.97
C ILE A 116 -6.25 -30.79 -16.01
N VAL A 117 -6.47 -29.59 -16.57
CA VAL A 117 -5.46 -28.55 -16.70
C VAL A 117 -5.95 -27.24 -16.05
N LEU A 118 -5.01 -26.39 -15.71
CA LEU A 118 -5.29 -25.01 -15.29
C LEU A 118 -5.50 -24.15 -16.54
N TYR A 119 -6.72 -23.67 -16.80
CA TYR A 119 -7.07 -22.92 -18.02
C TYR A 119 -6.38 -21.54 -18.09
N ASN A 120 -6.24 -20.86 -16.96
CA ASN A 120 -5.57 -19.56 -16.89
C ASN A 120 -4.10 -19.67 -16.49
N LYS A 121 -3.41 -20.69 -16.96
CA LYS A 121 -1.98 -20.88 -16.74
C LYS A 121 -1.17 -19.77 -17.42
N ALA A 122 -0.21 -19.19 -16.69
CA ALA A 122 0.66 -18.12 -17.14
C ALA A 122 2.08 -18.58 -17.53
N ASP A 123 2.30 -19.88 -17.55
CA ASP A 123 3.59 -20.49 -17.85
C ASP A 123 3.52 -21.30 -19.16
N ALA A 124 4.56 -21.17 -20.00
CA ALA A 124 4.67 -21.96 -21.22
C ALA A 124 5.18 -23.39 -20.99
N GLN A 125 5.75 -23.66 -19.78
CA GLN A 125 6.27 -24.99 -19.49
C GLN A 125 5.13 -25.97 -19.19
N PRO A 126 5.20 -27.21 -19.69
CA PRO A 126 4.27 -28.24 -19.27
C PRO A 126 4.35 -28.42 -17.76
N PRO A 127 3.24 -28.70 -17.06
CA PRO A 127 3.31 -28.99 -15.64
C PRO A 127 4.32 -30.11 -15.44
N ALA A 128 5.28 -29.90 -14.52
CA ALA A 128 6.12 -31.01 -14.07
C ALA A 128 5.14 -32.05 -13.54
N SER A 129 4.86 -33.08 -14.33
CA SER A 129 3.95 -34.14 -13.97
C SER A 129 4.59 -34.84 -12.78
N ALA A 130 4.10 -34.55 -11.58
CA ALA A 130 4.53 -35.24 -10.40
C ALA A 130 4.26 -36.73 -10.64
N SER A 131 5.31 -37.52 -10.72
CA SER A 131 5.21 -38.99 -10.90
C SER A 131 4.84 -39.67 -9.57
N THR A 132 3.88 -39.07 -8.85
CA THR A 132 3.39 -39.63 -7.60
C THR A 132 2.54 -40.86 -7.85
N ASN A 133 2.52 -41.78 -6.88
CA ASN A 133 1.68 -42.96 -6.93
C ASN A 133 0.21 -42.59 -6.71
N VAL A 134 -0.68 -43.37 -7.33
CA VAL A 134 -2.11 -43.37 -7.03
C VAL A 134 -2.43 -44.43 -5.97
N VAL A 135 -3.46 -44.15 -5.19
CA VAL A 135 -4.06 -45.14 -4.29
C VAL A 135 -5.28 -45.73 -5.01
N LEU A 136 -5.21 -47.01 -5.38
CA LEU A 136 -6.29 -47.75 -5.97
C LEU A 136 -6.95 -48.60 -4.89
N ARG A 137 -8.26 -48.50 -4.76
CA ARG A 137 -9.08 -49.28 -3.82
C ARG A 137 -9.84 -50.41 -4.53
N HIS A 138 -10.21 -51.40 -3.75
CA HIS A 138 -10.89 -52.61 -4.24
C HIS A 138 -12.21 -52.31 -4.96
N ASP A 139 -12.88 -51.19 -4.60
CA ASP A 139 -14.15 -50.76 -5.25
C ASP A 139 -13.94 -50.04 -6.59
N GLY A 140 -12.68 -49.90 -7.03
CA GLY A 140 -12.31 -49.20 -8.24
C GLY A 140 -12.09 -47.70 -8.04
N ALA A 141 -12.17 -47.19 -6.80
CA ALA A 141 -11.86 -45.80 -6.52
C ALA A 141 -10.35 -45.54 -6.65
N VAL A 142 -9.99 -44.60 -7.51
CA VAL A 142 -8.62 -44.14 -7.74
C VAL A 142 -8.47 -42.77 -7.15
N ARG A 143 -7.49 -42.62 -6.29
CA ARG A 143 -7.12 -41.32 -5.68
C ARG A 143 -5.70 -40.98 -6.06
N TRP A 144 -5.53 -39.79 -6.64
CA TRP A 144 -4.24 -39.26 -7.03
C TRP A 144 -3.97 -37.94 -6.31
N ASP A 145 -2.96 -37.91 -5.45
CA ASP A 145 -2.48 -36.74 -4.73
C ASP A 145 -1.16 -36.27 -5.38
N ALA A 146 -1.14 -35.04 -5.89
CA ALA A 146 0.03 -34.49 -6.57
C ALA A 146 0.36 -33.09 -6.03
N PRO A 147 1.61 -32.86 -5.58
CA PRO A 147 2.09 -31.51 -5.31
C PRO A 147 2.29 -30.78 -6.64
N ALA A 148 1.91 -29.52 -6.70
CA ALA A 148 2.03 -28.71 -7.90
C ALA A 148 2.42 -27.27 -7.57
N ILE A 149 3.40 -26.73 -8.30
CA ILE A 149 3.64 -25.29 -8.37
C ILE A 149 2.84 -24.78 -9.58
N THR A 150 1.90 -23.90 -9.33
CA THR A 150 1.05 -23.32 -10.36
C THR A 150 1.36 -21.86 -10.54
N ARG A 151 1.49 -21.42 -11.79
CA ARG A 151 1.60 -20.03 -12.20
C ARG A 151 0.35 -19.67 -12.97
N SER A 152 -0.50 -18.84 -12.40
CA SER A 152 -1.78 -18.45 -12.97
C SER A 152 -1.84 -16.95 -13.24
N SER A 153 -2.52 -16.57 -14.31
CA SER A 153 -2.81 -15.16 -14.57
C SER A 153 -3.85 -14.66 -13.57
N CYS A 154 -3.55 -13.52 -12.93
CA CYS A 154 -4.45 -12.84 -12.02
C CYS A 154 -4.42 -11.34 -12.29
N ARG A 155 -5.56 -10.78 -12.68
CA ARG A 155 -5.68 -9.33 -12.85
C ARG A 155 -5.67 -8.66 -11.49
N VAL A 156 -4.57 -7.93 -11.19
CA VAL A 156 -4.36 -7.23 -9.93
C VAL A 156 -4.87 -5.81 -10.03
N ASP A 157 -5.70 -5.39 -9.08
CA ASP A 157 -6.16 -4.01 -8.94
C ASP A 157 -5.42 -3.32 -7.78
N VAL A 158 -4.53 -2.39 -8.12
CA VAL A 158 -3.73 -1.61 -7.18
C VAL A 158 -4.28 -0.21 -6.91
N SER A 159 -5.52 0.08 -7.33
CA SER A 159 -6.14 1.40 -7.17
C SER A 159 -6.19 1.86 -5.69
N ALA A 160 -6.38 0.92 -4.77
CA ALA A 160 -6.43 1.15 -3.33
C ALA A 160 -5.08 0.88 -2.61
N PHE A 161 -4.00 0.60 -3.36
CA PHE A 161 -2.69 0.30 -2.75
C PHE A 161 -2.27 1.37 -1.73
N PRO A 162 -1.77 0.99 -0.54
CA PRO A 162 -1.43 -0.37 -0.06
C PRO A 162 -2.54 -1.11 0.71
N PHE A 163 -3.79 -0.68 0.64
CA PHE A 163 -4.95 -1.26 1.34
C PHE A 163 -5.81 -2.14 0.43
N ASP A 164 -5.19 -2.66 -0.63
CA ASP A 164 -5.84 -3.43 -1.68
C ASP A 164 -6.18 -4.86 -1.24
N ALA A 165 -7.26 -5.37 -1.83
CA ALA A 165 -7.68 -6.76 -1.74
C ALA A 165 -7.78 -7.35 -3.15
N GLN A 166 -7.22 -8.54 -3.34
CA GLN A 166 -7.14 -9.19 -4.64
C GLN A 166 -8.03 -10.43 -4.70
N ARG A 167 -8.50 -10.76 -5.90
CA ARG A 167 -9.30 -11.95 -6.19
C ARG A 167 -8.70 -12.67 -7.37
N CYS A 168 -7.98 -13.76 -7.10
CA CYS A 168 -7.32 -14.56 -8.12
C CYS A 168 -8.04 -15.87 -8.31
N GLY A 169 -8.57 -16.14 -9.49
CA GLY A 169 -9.22 -17.38 -9.83
C GLY A 169 -8.22 -18.40 -10.37
N LEU A 170 -8.33 -19.66 -9.95
CA LEU A 170 -7.67 -20.80 -10.55
C LEU A 170 -8.75 -21.68 -11.14
N THR A 171 -8.82 -21.75 -12.47
CA THR A 171 -9.86 -22.46 -13.18
C THR A 171 -9.30 -23.77 -13.73
N PHE A 172 -9.82 -24.89 -13.22
CA PHE A 172 -9.44 -26.25 -13.64
C PHE A 172 -10.57 -26.88 -14.44
N GLY A 173 -10.21 -27.55 -15.52
CA GLY A 173 -11.15 -28.29 -16.34
C GLY A 173 -10.44 -29.29 -17.26
N SER A 174 -11.19 -30.19 -17.87
CA SER A 174 -10.65 -31.11 -18.90
C SER A 174 -10.35 -30.35 -20.18
N TRP A 175 -9.21 -30.64 -20.79
CA TRP A 175 -8.82 -30.04 -22.05
C TRP A 175 -9.51 -30.62 -23.25
N THR A 176 -9.71 -31.96 -23.24
CA THR A 176 -10.23 -32.71 -24.43
C THR A 176 -11.64 -33.23 -24.25
N HIS A 177 -12.11 -33.47 -23.02
CA HIS A 177 -13.40 -34.11 -22.78
C HIS A 177 -14.49 -33.08 -22.48
N GLY A 178 -15.58 -33.08 -23.24
CA GLY A 178 -16.79 -32.32 -22.96
C GLY A 178 -17.56 -32.87 -21.74
N GLY A 179 -18.56 -32.13 -21.27
CA GLY A 179 -19.34 -32.46 -20.07
C GLY A 179 -20.13 -33.75 -20.16
N HIS A 180 -20.39 -34.25 -21.38
CA HIS A 180 -21.02 -35.56 -21.60
C HIS A 180 -20.08 -36.73 -21.35
N GLN A 181 -18.76 -36.49 -21.41
CA GLN A 181 -17.74 -37.51 -21.22
C GLN A 181 -17.09 -37.45 -19.85
N LEU A 182 -16.84 -36.22 -19.31
CA LEU A 182 -16.18 -36.01 -18.06
C LEU A 182 -16.82 -34.84 -17.28
N ASP A 183 -17.26 -35.11 -16.06
CA ASP A 183 -17.81 -34.07 -15.17
C ASP A 183 -16.87 -33.81 -14.00
N VAL A 184 -16.31 -32.61 -13.97
CA VAL A 184 -15.42 -32.16 -12.89
C VAL A 184 -16.24 -31.48 -11.79
N ARG A 185 -16.09 -31.97 -10.56
CA ARG A 185 -16.79 -31.44 -9.38
C ARG A 185 -15.82 -31.12 -8.25
N PRO A 186 -16.03 -30.04 -7.53
CA PRO A 186 -15.25 -29.76 -6.33
C PRO A 186 -15.67 -30.73 -5.22
N ARG A 187 -14.73 -31.19 -4.40
CA ARG A 187 -15.02 -32.03 -3.22
C ARG A 187 -15.79 -31.28 -2.15
N GLY A 188 -15.49 -29.99 -1.98
CA GLY A 188 -16.10 -29.11 -0.99
C GLY A 188 -16.40 -27.73 -1.52
N ALA A 189 -17.02 -26.89 -0.68
CA ALA A 189 -17.35 -25.50 -1.03
C ALA A 189 -16.12 -24.58 -1.11
N ALA A 190 -14.96 -25.01 -0.58
CA ALA A 190 -13.73 -24.23 -0.56
C ALA A 190 -12.51 -25.16 -0.61
N ALA A 191 -11.36 -24.61 -0.98
CA ALA A 191 -10.07 -25.27 -0.89
C ALA A 191 -9.62 -25.45 0.56
N GLY A 192 -8.78 -26.47 0.84
CA GLY A 192 -8.16 -26.68 2.14
C GLY A 192 -7.15 -25.58 2.45
N LEU A 193 -7.16 -25.08 3.70
CA LEU A 193 -6.22 -24.07 4.21
C LEU A 193 -5.57 -24.52 5.52
N ALA A 194 -5.77 -25.77 5.94
CA ALA A 194 -5.28 -26.26 7.25
C ALA A 194 -3.75 -26.25 7.35
N ASP A 195 -3.06 -26.53 6.25
CA ASP A 195 -1.60 -26.62 6.19
C ASP A 195 -0.98 -25.36 5.51
N PHE A 196 -1.73 -24.25 5.48
CA PHE A 196 -1.27 -23.02 4.82
C PHE A 196 -0.18 -22.34 5.66
N VAL A 197 0.98 -22.12 5.03
CA VAL A 197 2.06 -21.29 5.60
C VAL A 197 1.72 -19.82 5.40
N GLU A 198 1.57 -19.07 6.49
CA GLU A 198 1.23 -17.64 6.42
C GLU A 198 2.27 -16.84 5.62
N ASN A 199 1.76 -16.02 4.70
CA ASN A 199 2.59 -15.11 3.93
C ASN A 199 2.78 -13.79 4.68
N VAL A 200 3.99 -13.20 4.59
CA VAL A 200 4.33 -11.95 5.28
C VAL A 200 3.64 -10.74 4.68
N GLU A 201 3.33 -10.76 3.40
CA GLU A 201 2.73 -9.64 2.65
C GLU A 201 1.22 -9.81 2.47
N TRP A 202 0.74 -11.06 2.26
CA TRP A 202 -0.64 -11.35 1.94
C TRP A 202 -1.34 -12.14 3.03
N ARG A 203 -2.51 -11.68 3.44
CA ARG A 203 -3.44 -12.43 4.29
C ARG A 203 -4.45 -13.14 3.40
N VAL A 204 -4.54 -14.46 3.52
CA VAL A 204 -5.59 -15.26 2.87
C VAL A 204 -6.87 -15.13 3.66
N LEU A 205 -7.95 -14.69 3.01
CA LEU A 205 -9.29 -14.58 3.59
C LEU A 205 -10.12 -15.84 3.35
N GLY A 206 -9.82 -16.57 2.28
CA GLY A 206 -10.48 -17.81 1.91
C GLY A 206 -10.23 -18.16 0.45
N MET A 207 -10.64 -19.37 0.08
CA MET A 207 -10.52 -19.87 -1.30
C MET A 207 -11.75 -20.69 -1.68
N PRO A 208 -12.94 -20.03 -1.87
CA PRO A 208 -14.16 -20.70 -2.26
C PRO A 208 -14.05 -21.37 -3.63
N ALA A 209 -14.67 -22.53 -3.76
CA ALA A 209 -14.77 -23.30 -5.00
C ALA A 209 -16.13 -23.11 -5.65
N ARG A 210 -16.15 -22.93 -6.96
CA ARG A 210 -17.37 -22.82 -7.75
C ARG A 210 -17.26 -23.64 -9.01
N ARG A 211 -18.22 -24.55 -9.25
CA ARG A 211 -18.38 -25.25 -10.51
C ARG A 211 -19.20 -24.41 -11.47
N ARG A 212 -18.77 -24.36 -12.72
CA ARG A 212 -19.50 -23.75 -13.84
C ARG A 212 -19.51 -24.71 -15.01
N VAL A 213 -20.44 -24.50 -15.91
CA VAL A 213 -20.53 -25.22 -17.18
C VAL A 213 -20.59 -24.13 -18.25
N LEU A 214 -19.60 -24.11 -19.13
CA LEU A 214 -19.43 -23.07 -20.14
C LEU A 214 -19.37 -23.73 -21.53
N THR A 215 -19.98 -23.06 -22.51
CA THR A 215 -19.83 -23.41 -23.92
C THR A 215 -18.86 -22.40 -24.52
N TYR A 216 -17.78 -22.89 -25.09
CA TYR A 216 -16.76 -22.04 -25.72
C TYR A 216 -17.10 -21.87 -27.23
N GLY A 217 -16.72 -20.72 -27.80
CA GLY A 217 -16.99 -20.41 -29.19
C GLY A 217 -16.33 -21.34 -30.21
N CYS A 218 -15.35 -22.16 -29.79
CA CYS A 218 -14.72 -23.19 -30.61
C CYS A 218 -15.57 -24.46 -30.75
N CYS A 219 -16.47 -24.71 -29.78
CA CYS A 219 -17.00 -26.05 -29.57
C CYS A 219 -18.49 -26.00 -29.21
N SER A 220 -19.30 -26.94 -29.74
CA SER A 220 -20.73 -27.01 -29.45
C SER A 220 -21.07 -27.67 -28.11
N GLU A 221 -20.09 -28.36 -27.51
CA GLU A 221 -20.26 -29.07 -26.25
C GLU A 221 -20.02 -28.19 -25.03
N PRO A 222 -20.77 -28.42 -23.96
CA PRO A 222 -20.52 -27.71 -22.67
C PRO A 222 -19.32 -28.34 -21.97
N TYR A 223 -18.43 -27.49 -21.43
CA TYR A 223 -17.27 -27.92 -20.64
C TYR A 223 -17.49 -27.54 -19.18
N PRO A 224 -17.53 -28.51 -18.26
CA PRO A 224 -17.57 -28.23 -16.83
C PRO A 224 -16.18 -27.76 -16.31
N ASP A 225 -16.13 -26.64 -15.63
CA ASP A 225 -14.95 -26.15 -14.94
C ASP A 225 -15.19 -26.00 -13.43
N VAL A 226 -14.11 -26.05 -12.67
CA VAL A 226 -14.09 -25.70 -11.25
C VAL A 226 -13.11 -24.56 -11.04
N THR A 227 -13.63 -23.43 -10.56
CA THR A 227 -12.82 -22.26 -10.24
C THR A 227 -12.68 -22.11 -8.73
N PHE A 228 -11.45 -22.16 -8.24
CA PHE A 228 -11.09 -21.80 -6.89
C PHE A 228 -10.67 -20.32 -6.87
N THR A 229 -11.39 -19.48 -6.12
CA THR A 229 -11.11 -18.04 -6.06
C THR A 229 -10.35 -17.71 -4.79
N LEU A 230 -9.05 -17.46 -4.91
CA LEU A 230 -8.22 -17.04 -3.79
C LEU A 230 -8.50 -15.58 -3.45
N LEU A 231 -8.94 -15.32 -2.23
CA LEU A 231 -9.22 -13.99 -1.69
C LEU A 231 -8.04 -13.55 -0.82
N LEU A 232 -7.37 -12.49 -1.25
CA LEU A 232 -6.18 -11.95 -0.62
C LEU A 232 -6.41 -10.54 -0.13
N ARG A 233 -5.81 -10.19 1.01
CA ARG A 233 -5.74 -8.81 1.51
C ARG A 233 -4.28 -8.50 1.86
N ARG A 234 -3.77 -7.37 1.37
CA ARG A 234 -2.39 -6.95 1.63
C ARG A 234 -2.20 -6.56 3.10
N ARG A 235 -1.06 -6.93 3.68
CA ARG A 235 -0.62 -6.49 5.01
C ARG A 235 0.08 -5.15 4.87
N ALA A 236 -0.69 -4.07 4.99
CA ALA A 236 -0.24 -2.71 4.69
C ALA A 236 0.75 -2.10 5.72
N ALA A 237 0.98 -2.74 6.88
CA ALA A 237 1.73 -2.15 8.00
C ALA A 237 3.13 -1.64 7.60
N ALA A 238 3.90 -2.41 6.85
CA ALA A 238 5.23 -2.02 6.38
C ALA A 238 5.18 -0.80 5.45
N TYR A 239 4.22 -0.75 4.53
CA TYR A 239 4.03 0.36 3.60
C TYR A 239 3.56 1.63 4.33
N VAL A 240 2.68 1.50 5.32
CA VAL A 240 2.23 2.61 6.16
C VAL A 240 3.40 3.20 6.94
N CYS A 241 4.20 2.38 7.62
CA CYS A 241 5.32 2.86 8.43
C CYS A 241 6.47 3.44 7.58
N ASN A 242 6.79 2.82 6.45
CA ASN A 242 7.99 3.18 5.70
C ASN A 242 7.73 4.21 4.60
N LEU A 243 6.51 4.29 4.05
CA LEU A 243 6.18 5.20 2.95
C LEU A 243 5.18 6.28 3.39
N LEU A 244 4.05 5.89 3.99
CA LEU A 244 2.98 6.85 4.29
C LEU A 244 3.35 7.77 5.46
N LEU A 245 3.85 7.23 6.57
CA LEU A 245 4.19 8.01 7.76
C LEU A 245 5.25 9.08 7.49
N PRO A 246 6.40 8.79 6.83
CA PRO A 246 7.37 9.84 6.50
C PRO A 246 6.78 10.93 5.61
N CYS A 247 5.96 10.57 4.63
CA CYS A 247 5.31 11.54 3.76
C CYS A 247 4.35 12.47 4.54
N VAL A 248 3.58 11.91 5.48
CA VAL A 248 2.71 12.70 6.38
C VAL A 248 3.54 13.67 7.21
N LEU A 249 4.63 13.21 7.82
CA LEU A 249 5.51 14.07 8.65
C LEU A 249 6.13 15.20 7.82
N ILE A 250 6.64 14.88 6.63
CA ILE A 250 7.23 15.88 5.72
C ILE A 250 6.15 16.86 5.22
N SER A 251 4.95 16.41 4.92
CA SER A 251 3.85 17.28 4.49
C SER A 251 3.38 18.25 5.58
N LEU A 252 3.46 17.85 6.85
CA LEU A 252 3.18 18.71 8.00
C LEU A 252 4.31 19.67 8.31
N LEU A 253 5.55 19.34 7.92
CA LEU A 253 6.71 20.21 8.09
C LEU A 253 6.68 21.40 7.09
N ALA A 254 6.19 21.19 5.88
CA ALA A 254 6.17 22.22 4.83
C ALA A 254 5.46 23.53 5.26
N PRO A 255 4.25 23.52 5.86
CA PRO A 255 3.60 24.74 6.32
C PRO A 255 4.37 25.48 7.41
N LEU A 256 5.24 24.81 8.17
CA LEU A 256 6.03 25.46 9.22
C LEU A 256 7.03 26.49 8.66
N ALA A 257 7.33 26.44 7.34
CA ALA A 257 8.09 27.48 6.67
C ALA A 257 7.47 28.88 6.85
N PHE A 258 6.14 28.98 6.94
CA PHE A 258 5.45 30.25 7.20
C PHE A 258 5.63 30.73 8.66
N HIS A 259 5.98 29.84 9.59
CA HIS A 259 6.23 30.23 10.98
C HIS A 259 7.63 30.79 11.21
N LEU A 260 8.59 30.45 10.35
CA LEU A 260 9.95 31.02 10.47
C LEU A 260 9.92 32.52 10.26
N PRO A 261 10.77 33.28 10.98
CA PRO A 261 10.92 34.71 10.74
C PRO A 261 11.52 34.95 9.36
N ALA A 262 11.04 36.01 8.67
CA ALA A 262 11.54 36.35 7.33
C ALA A 262 13.04 36.72 7.34
N ASP A 263 13.51 37.28 8.43
CA ASP A 263 14.91 37.70 8.59
C ASP A 263 15.92 36.54 8.70
N SER A 264 15.44 35.28 8.88
CA SER A 264 16.31 34.08 8.89
C SER A 264 16.90 33.72 7.53
N GLY A 265 16.25 34.14 6.43
CA GLY A 265 16.66 33.79 5.06
C GLY A 265 16.43 32.31 4.64
N GLU A 266 16.02 31.43 5.57
CA GLU A 266 15.98 30.00 5.36
C GLU A 266 14.60 29.45 4.96
N LYS A 267 13.56 30.29 4.87
CA LYS A 267 12.21 29.89 4.51
C LYS A 267 12.15 29.14 3.17
N VAL A 268 12.82 29.66 2.16
CA VAL A 268 12.84 29.08 0.81
C VAL A 268 13.68 27.81 0.78
N SER A 269 14.81 27.80 1.48
CA SER A 269 15.68 26.63 1.60
C SER A 269 14.92 25.45 2.21
N LEU A 270 14.14 25.68 3.28
CA LEU A 270 13.29 24.66 3.90
C LEU A 270 12.25 24.11 2.89
N GLY A 271 11.56 25.00 2.17
CA GLY A 271 10.57 24.58 1.17
C GLY A 271 11.16 23.71 0.06
N VAL A 272 12.31 24.09 -0.47
CA VAL A 272 13.03 23.32 -1.51
C VAL A 272 13.54 21.98 -0.95
N THR A 273 14.06 21.95 0.28
CA THR A 273 14.55 20.73 0.93
C THR A 273 13.40 19.74 1.16
N VAL A 274 12.24 20.22 1.60
CA VAL A 274 11.03 19.39 1.75
C VAL A 274 10.59 18.83 0.40
N LEU A 275 10.60 19.64 -0.65
CA LEU A 275 10.27 19.19 -2.00
C LEU A 275 11.25 18.11 -2.49
N LEU A 276 12.55 18.31 -2.27
CA LEU A 276 13.58 17.31 -2.60
C LEU A 276 13.34 16.00 -1.84
N ALA A 277 13.05 16.05 -0.54
CA ALA A 277 12.74 14.86 0.25
C ALA A 277 11.52 14.12 -0.31
N LEU A 278 10.45 14.83 -0.65
CA LEU A 278 9.26 14.21 -1.25
C LEU A 278 9.55 13.57 -2.61
N THR A 279 10.41 14.17 -3.44
CA THR A 279 10.79 13.58 -4.75
C THR A 279 11.59 12.29 -4.58
N VAL A 280 12.47 12.21 -3.58
CA VAL A 280 13.21 10.97 -3.27
C VAL A 280 12.26 9.88 -2.80
N PHE A 281 11.32 10.20 -1.90
CA PHE A 281 10.31 9.23 -1.46
C PHE A 281 9.39 8.79 -2.61
N GLN A 282 9.06 9.69 -3.54
CA GLN A 282 8.28 9.33 -4.72
C GLN A 282 9.03 8.35 -5.63
N LEU A 283 10.35 8.48 -5.75
CA LEU A 283 11.18 7.53 -6.51
C LEU A 283 11.14 6.14 -5.87
N LEU A 284 11.33 6.05 -4.55
CA LEU A 284 11.21 4.80 -3.79
C LEU A 284 9.82 4.16 -3.93
N LEU A 285 8.78 4.99 -3.93
CA LEU A 285 7.42 4.53 -4.16
C LEU A 285 7.25 3.96 -5.57
N ALA A 286 7.78 4.63 -6.59
CA ALA A 286 7.71 4.18 -7.98
C ALA A 286 8.41 2.83 -8.20
N GLU A 287 9.50 2.56 -7.47
CA GLU A 287 10.18 1.25 -7.50
C GLU A 287 9.36 0.15 -6.81
N SER A 288 8.61 0.51 -5.76
CA SER A 288 7.82 -0.43 -4.97
C SER A 288 6.46 -0.76 -5.60
N MET A 289 6.03 0.00 -6.60
CA MET A 289 4.70 -0.17 -7.22
C MET A 289 4.80 -0.77 -8.62
N PRO A 290 3.91 -1.70 -8.96
CA PRO A 290 3.78 -2.17 -10.33
C PRO A 290 3.18 -1.06 -11.22
N PRO A 291 3.53 -1.03 -12.51
CA PRO A 291 2.85 -0.18 -13.48
C PRO A 291 1.38 -0.59 -13.55
N ALA A 292 0.48 0.35 -13.32
CA ALA A 292 -0.95 0.13 -13.35
C ALA A 292 -1.63 1.16 -14.24
N GLU A 293 -2.76 0.79 -14.83
CA GLU A 293 -3.60 1.69 -15.62
C GLU A 293 -4.16 2.85 -14.77
N SER A 294 -4.47 2.58 -13.50
CA SER A 294 -4.97 3.56 -12.54
C SER A 294 -3.88 4.00 -11.57
N VAL A 295 -3.78 5.31 -11.31
CA VAL A 295 -2.85 5.83 -10.30
C VAL A 295 -3.31 5.36 -8.92
N PRO A 296 -2.44 4.66 -8.15
CA PRO A 296 -2.74 4.19 -6.81
C PRO A 296 -3.07 5.32 -5.83
N LEU A 297 -3.82 5.01 -4.77
CA LEU A 297 -4.20 5.98 -3.74
C LEU A 297 -3.00 6.72 -3.17
N ILE A 298 -1.95 5.99 -2.80
CA ILE A 298 -0.73 6.57 -2.24
C ILE A 298 -0.03 7.49 -3.26
N GLY A 299 -0.03 7.15 -4.54
CA GLY A 299 0.51 8.00 -5.61
C GLY A 299 -0.25 9.32 -5.76
N LYS A 300 -1.59 9.29 -5.67
CA LYS A 300 -2.43 10.49 -5.66
C LYS A 300 -2.11 11.40 -4.47
N TYR A 301 -1.91 10.80 -3.29
CA TYR A 301 -1.53 11.54 -2.08
C TYR A 301 -0.17 12.23 -2.25
N TYR A 302 0.84 11.53 -2.78
CA TYR A 302 2.16 12.13 -3.04
C TYR A 302 2.10 13.27 -4.05
N MET A 303 1.37 13.12 -5.16
CA MET A 303 1.20 14.20 -6.14
C MET A 303 0.51 15.42 -5.53
N ALA A 304 -0.54 15.21 -4.75
CA ALA A 304 -1.26 16.29 -4.08
C ALA A 304 -0.36 17.03 -3.06
N THR A 305 0.42 16.29 -2.25
CA THR A 305 1.35 16.89 -1.29
C THR A 305 2.47 17.66 -1.98
N MET A 306 3.05 17.13 -3.06
CA MET A 306 4.06 17.84 -3.85
C MET A 306 3.52 19.16 -4.42
N THR A 307 2.32 19.12 -4.99
CA THR A 307 1.65 20.31 -5.52
C THR A 307 1.43 21.34 -4.40
N MET A 308 0.94 20.90 -3.24
CA MET A 308 0.74 21.74 -2.07
C MET A 308 2.05 22.41 -1.62
N VAL A 309 3.14 21.65 -1.51
CA VAL A 309 4.45 22.16 -1.10
C VAL A 309 5.00 23.16 -2.11
N THR A 310 4.85 22.88 -3.41
CA THR A 310 5.27 23.81 -4.47
C THR A 310 4.54 25.15 -4.38
N PHE A 311 3.21 25.11 -4.21
CA PHE A 311 2.43 26.35 -4.02
C PHE A 311 2.80 27.08 -2.73
N SER A 312 3.02 26.36 -1.63
CA SER A 312 3.43 26.96 -0.36
C SER A 312 4.79 27.65 -0.49
N THR A 313 5.74 27.03 -1.19
CA THR A 313 7.07 27.61 -1.45
C THR A 313 6.98 28.85 -2.34
N ALA A 314 6.19 28.81 -3.40
CA ALA A 314 5.96 29.97 -4.27
C ALA A 314 5.33 31.15 -3.51
N LEU A 315 4.33 30.89 -2.65
CA LEU A 315 3.74 31.91 -1.79
C LEU A 315 4.71 32.44 -0.75
N THR A 316 5.58 31.60 -0.19
CA THR A 316 6.64 32.02 0.73
C THR A 316 7.58 33.02 0.06
N ILE A 317 8.00 32.75 -1.19
CA ILE A 317 8.84 33.67 -1.96
C ILE A 317 8.13 35.01 -2.18
N LEU A 318 6.85 34.96 -2.53
CA LEU A 318 6.03 36.17 -2.73
C LEU A 318 5.93 37.00 -1.43
N ILE A 319 5.68 36.36 -0.30
CA ILE A 319 5.60 37.03 1.01
C ILE A 319 6.96 37.62 1.40
N MET A 320 8.06 36.92 1.12
CA MET A 320 9.41 37.46 1.36
C MET A 320 9.67 38.71 0.51
N ASN A 321 9.27 38.71 -0.77
CA ASN A 321 9.38 39.88 -1.60
C ASN A 321 8.56 41.07 -1.06
N LEU A 322 7.37 40.81 -0.51
CA LEU A 322 6.56 41.81 0.16
C LEU A 322 7.22 42.33 1.47
N HIS A 323 7.86 41.44 2.23
CA HIS A 323 8.53 41.78 3.47
C HIS A 323 9.74 42.72 3.26
N TYR A 324 10.51 42.46 2.18
CA TYR A 324 11.68 43.28 1.83
C TYR A 324 11.36 44.46 0.91
N CYS A 325 10.07 44.78 0.71
CA CYS A 325 9.64 45.97 -0.02
C CYS A 325 10.26 47.23 0.63
N GLY A 326 11.12 47.93 -0.13
CA GLY A 326 11.90 49.06 0.37
C GLY A 326 11.07 50.28 0.71
N PRO A 327 11.70 51.32 1.33
CA PRO A 327 11.03 52.55 1.77
C PRO A 327 10.47 53.39 0.60
N SER A 328 10.93 53.17 -0.64
CA SER A 328 10.44 53.80 -1.86
C SER A 328 9.18 53.12 -2.47
N ALA A 329 8.70 52.01 -1.84
CA ALA A 329 7.53 51.30 -2.36
C ALA A 329 6.25 52.11 -2.27
N ARG A 330 5.30 51.80 -3.17
CA ARG A 330 3.94 52.33 -3.15
C ARG A 330 3.24 52.02 -1.83
N PRO A 331 2.34 52.91 -1.33
CA PRO A 331 1.58 52.60 -0.12
C PRO A 331 0.72 51.35 -0.32
N VAL A 332 0.49 50.60 0.75
CA VAL A 332 -0.36 49.40 0.75
C VAL A 332 -1.76 49.77 0.19
N PRO A 333 -2.30 49.03 -0.77
CA PRO A 333 -3.63 49.29 -1.34
C PRO A 333 -4.70 49.35 -0.24
N ALA A 334 -5.70 50.23 -0.40
CA ALA A 334 -6.74 50.46 0.59
C ALA A 334 -7.54 49.19 0.92
N TRP A 335 -7.82 48.33 -0.07
CA TRP A 335 -8.50 47.04 0.13
C TRP A 335 -7.69 46.07 1.01
N ALA A 336 -6.39 46.00 0.78
CA ALA A 336 -5.50 45.14 1.57
C ALA A 336 -5.37 45.62 3.02
N ARG A 337 -5.37 46.99 3.21
CA ARG A 337 -5.35 47.60 4.53
C ARG A 337 -6.63 47.30 5.32
N THR A 338 -7.78 47.41 4.73
CA THR A 338 -9.07 47.16 5.42
C THR A 338 -9.34 45.68 5.63
N LEU A 339 -9.05 44.80 4.68
CA LEU A 339 -9.33 43.36 4.76
C LEU A 339 -8.27 42.63 5.57
N LEU A 340 -6.98 42.77 5.19
CA LEU A 340 -5.89 41.99 5.77
C LEU A 340 -5.42 42.58 7.12
N LEU A 341 -5.14 43.87 7.17
CA LEU A 341 -4.68 44.52 8.40
C LEU A 341 -5.83 44.85 9.36
N GLY A 342 -7.05 45.05 8.87
CA GLY A 342 -8.20 45.41 9.71
C GLY A 342 -8.93 44.19 10.29
N ARG A 343 -9.38 43.25 9.45
CA ARG A 343 -10.21 42.09 9.87
C ARG A 343 -9.37 40.85 10.17
N LEU A 344 -8.47 40.46 9.26
CA LEU A 344 -7.66 39.25 9.41
C LEU A 344 -6.64 39.36 10.52
N ALA A 345 -5.97 40.52 10.68
CA ALA A 345 -4.98 40.72 11.73
C ALA A 345 -5.55 40.58 13.15
N ARG A 346 -6.82 40.99 13.34
CA ARG A 346 -7.55 40.82 14.61
C ARG A 346 -7.90 39.35 14.86
N GLY A 347 -8.36 38.62 13.83
CA GLY A 347 -8.67 37.20 13.95
C GLY A 347 -7.45 36.32 14.21
N LEU A 348 -6.29 36.67 13.67
CA LEU A 348 -5.03 35.94 13.81
C LEU A 348 -4.15 36.36 14.97
N CYS A 349 -4.63 37.26 15.87
CA CYS A 349 -3.90 37.81 17.05
C CYS A 349 -2.53 38.33 16.69
N VAL A 350 -2.35 39.02 15.57
CA VAL A 350 -1.10 39.67 15.19
C VAL A 350 -1.02 41.01 15.92
N ARG A 351 -0.42 41.01 17.13
CA ARG A 351 -0.22 42.18 17.96
C ARG A 351 0.85 43.12 17.39
N GLU A 352 0.65 44.44 17.50
CA GLU A 352 1.70 45.42 17.29
C GLU A 352 2.78 45.26 18.37
N ARG A 353 4.05 45.11 17.95
CA ARG A 353 5.19 45.24 18.89
C ARG A 353 5.29 46.70 19.31
N GLY A 354 4.77 47.06 20.47
CA GLY A 354 4.94 48.39 21.01
C GLY A 354 3.75 49.02 21.72
N GLU A 355 2.53 48.42 21.71
CA GLU A 355 1.48 48.96 22.59
C GLU A 355 1.52 48.26 23.97
N PRO A 356 1.79 49.01 25.04
CA PRO A 356 1.57 48.50 26.38
C PRO A 356 0.07 48.27 26.59
N CYS A 357 -0.25 47.12 27.15
CA CYS A 357 -1.61 46.77 27.52
C CYS A 357 -2.13 47.78 28.54
N GLY A 358 -3.11 48.60 28.16
CA GLY A 358 -3.88 49.34 29.17
C GLY A 358 -3.86 50.85 29.17
N GLN A 359 -3.59 51.53 28.04
CA GLN A 359 -3.95 52.95 27.97
C GLN A 359 -4.96 53.19 26.84
N ALA A 360 -6.19 53.46 27.28
CA ALA A 360 -7.20 54.03 26.43
C ALA A 360 -6.67 55.35 25.85
N ARG A 361 -6.75 55.49 24.52
CA ARG A 361 -6.53 56.75 23.83
C ARG A 361 -7.39 57.81 24.47
N PRO A 362 -6.84 58.93 24.96
CA PRO A 362 -7.66 60.08 25.27
C PRO A 362 -8.32 60.60 24.03
N PRO A 363 -9.55 61.06 24.08
CA PRO A 363 -10.22 61.64 22.93
C PRO A 363 -9.50 62.90 22.48
N GLU A 364 -9.21 62.92 21.19
CA GLU A 364 -8.70 64.07 20.50
C GLU A 364 -9.80 65.12 20.48
N SER A 365 -9.81 66.00 21.47
CA SER A 365 -10.66 67.15 21.49
C SER A 365 -9.87 68.37 21.94
N SER A 366 -9.88 69.25 21.00
CA SER A 366 -10.05 70.67 21.18
C SER A 366 -8.87 71.58 21.01
N PRO A 367 -9.22 72.78 20.68
CA PRO A 367 -8.35 73.72 19.96
C PRO A 367 -7.41 74.43 20.89
N SER A 368 -6.32 74.85 20.27
CA SER A 368 -5.26 75.73 20.87
C SER A 368 -5.80 76.81 21.80
N PRO A 369 -5.30 76.92 23.00
CA PRO A 369 -5.53 78.14 23.80
C PRO A 369 -4.70 79.28 23.22
N ARG A 370 -5.34 80.42 23.03
CA ARG A 370 -4.68 81.76 22.86
C ARG A 370 -3.79 82.03 24.04
N PRO A 371 -2.62 82.61 23.80
CA PRO A 371 -1.79 83.14 24.93
C PRO A 371 -2.45 84.38 25.55
N PRO A 372 -2.36 84.54 26.84
CA PRO A 372 -2.79 85.78 27.52
C PRO A 372 -1.87 86.89 27.15
N ASP A 373 -2.48 88.04 26.82
CA ASP A 373 -1.84 89.32 26.73
C ASP A 373 -1.24 89.76 28.10
N GLY A 374 -0.01 90.21 28.06
CA GLY A 374 0.55 90.93 29.16
C GLY A 374 1.93 90.45 29.69
N GLY A 375 2.96 90.84 29.01
CA GLY A 375 4.34 90.61 29.48
C GLY A 375 5.35 91.25 28.55
N ALA A 376 5.95 92.33 29.00
CA ALA A 376 6.86 93.19 28.31
C ALA A 376 7.84 92.52 27.35
N ARG A 377 7.83 92.92 26.10
CA ARG A 377 8.91 92.66 25.15
C ARG A 377 10.18 93.31 25.58
N PRO A 378 11.27 92.60 25.62
CA PRO A 378 12.58 93.26 25.62
C PRO A 378 12.78 93.93 24.24
N PRO A 379 13.47 95.02 24.13
CA PRO A 379 13.60 95.83 22.92
C PRO A 379 14.32 94.97 21.84
N ALA A 380 13.66 94.80 20.71
CA ALA A 380 14.27 94.28 19.51
C ALA A 380 15.38 95.25 19.07
N VAL A 381 16.58 94.74 19.13
CA VAL A 381 17.72 95.41 18.50
C VAL A 381 17.52 95.31 17.02
N PRO A 382 17.38 96.36 16.23
CA PRO A 382 17.23 96.28 14.79
C PRO A 382 18.56 95.83 14.20
N CYS A 383 18.61 94.63 13.69
CA CYS A 383 19.71 94.18 12.83
C CYS A 383 19.57 94.91 11.48
N ARG A 384 20.38 96.03 11.36
CA ARG A 384 20.38 96.90 10.18
C ARG A 384 21.45 96.53 9.14
N GLU A 385 21.75 95.24 9.01
CA GLU A 385 22.63 94.74 7.92
C GLU A 385 21.93 93.73 7.06
N PRO A 386 21.90 93.92 5.76
CA PRO A 386 21.24 92.96 4.80
C PRO A 386 21.84 91.53 4.81
N ARG A 387 23.06 91.42 5.33
CA ARG A 387 23.72 90.10 5.51
C ARG A 387 23.11 89.23 6.64
N CYS A 388 22.51 89.88 7.69
CA CYS A 388 21.94 89.17 8.83
C CYS A 388 20.59 88.51 8.46
N LEU A 389 19.75 89.22 7.66
CA LEU A 389 18.48 88.64 7.14
C LEU A 389 18.70 87.49 6.18
N CYS A 390 19.63 87.57 5.23
CA CYS A 390 19.98 86.46 4.33
C CYS A 390 20.50 85.25 5.10
N ARG A 391 21.24 85.41 6.20
CA ARG A 391 21.73 84.28 6.98
C ARG A 391 20.61 83.61 7.78
N GLN A 392 19.65 84.38 8.30
CA GLN A 392 18.50 83.90 9.02
C GLN A 392 17.50 83.14 8.05
N GLU A 393 17.25 83.64 6.83
CA GLU A 393 16.49 82.96 5.81
C GLU A 393 17.16 81.68 5.35
N ALA A 394 18.48 81.69 5.15
CA ALA A 394 19.22 80.46 4.78
C ALA A 394 19.15 79.41 5.89
N LEU A 395 19.21 79.85 7.17
CA LEU A 395 19.10 78.91 8.30
C LEU A 395 17.70 78.37 8.43
N LEU A 396 16.64 79.13 8.22
CA LEU A 396 15.27 78.70 8.20
C LEU A 396 15.02 77.73 7.02
N HIS A 397 15.61 77.99 5.85
CA HIS A 397 15.55 77.12 4.69
C HIS A 397 16.23 75.77 4.99
N HIS A 398 17.41 75.76 5.62
CA HIS A 398 18.09 74.52 6.01
C HIS A 398 17.29 73.75 7.04
N VAL A 399 16.71 74.40 8.06
CA VAL A 399 15.85 73.75 9.06
C VAL A 399 14.59 73.18 8.43
N ALA A 400 13.95 73.88 7.50
CA ALA A 400 12.79 73.44 6.75
C ALA A 400 13.17 72.19 5.89
N THR A 401 14.33 72.24 5.24
CA THR A 401 14.80 71.10 4.41
C THR A 401 15.09 69.86 5.29
N ILE A 402 15.72 70.02 6.45
CA ILE A 402 15.96 68.95 7.41
C ILE A 402 14.64 68.39 7.96
N ALA A 403 13.68 69.29 8.33
CA ALA A 403 12.37 68.86 8.79
C ALA A 403 11.57 68.08 7.71
N ASN A 404 11.61 68.54 6.48
CA ASN A 404 10.97 67.81 5.35
C ASN A 404 11.63 66.46 5.04
N ALA A 405 12.98 66.41 5.11
CA ALA A 405 13.72 65.15 4.98
C ALA A 405 13.37 64.19 6.11
N PHE A 406 13.25 64.64 7.34
CA PHE A 406 12.87 63.86 8.50
C PHE A 406 11.43 63.37 8.40
N HIS A 407 10.49 64.22 7.95
CA HIS A 407 9.10 63.82 7.71
C HIS A 407 8.97 62.78 6.58
N SER A 408 9.73 62.94 5.49
CA SER A 408 9.75 61.99 4.38
C SER A 408 10.34 60.67 4.80
N HIS A 409 11.43 60.64 5.59
CA HIS A 409 12.05 59.46 6.14
C HIS A 409 11.09 58.72 7.09
N ARG A 410 10.39 59.43 7.98
CA ARG A 410 9.42 58.86 8.90
C ARG A 410 8.21 58.25 8.17
N ALA A 411 7.73 58.93 7.10
CA ALA A 411 6.67 58.40 6.26
C ALA A 411 7.09 57.15 5.48
N ALA A 412 8.34 57.08 5.00
CA ALA A 412 8.93 55.91 4.35
C ALA A 412 9.07 54.75 5.33
N GLN A 413 9.52 55.00 6.55
CA GLN A 413 9.64 53.97 7.58
C GLN A 413 8.26 53.37 7.97
N ARG A 414 7.23 54.21 8.15
CA ARG A 414 5.85 53.74 8.39
C ARG A 414 5.34 52.85 7.27
N ARG A 415 5.57 53.20 5.98
CA ARG A 415 5.20 52.37 4.84
C ARG A 415 5.89 51.03 4.89
N HIS A 416 7.17 50.98 5.23
CA HIS A 416 7.93 49.75 5.35
C HIS A 416 7.39 48.84 6.50
N GLU A 417 7.05 49.45 7.64
CA GLU A 417 6.40 48.71 8.74
C GLU A 417 5.03 48.15 8.38
N ASP A 418 4.21 48.90 7.62
CA ASP A 418 2.91 48.40 7.13
C ASP A 418 3.10 47.18 6.22
N TRP A 419 4.08 47.15 5.31
CA TRP A 419 4.40 46.02 4.48
C TRP A 419 4.90 44.80 5.29
N LYS A 420 5.78 45.03 6.27
CA LYS A 420 6.23 43.98 7.19
C LYS A 420 5.07 43.38 8.00
N ARG A 421 4.13 44.23 8.42
CA ARG A 421 2.95 43.77 9.14
C ARG A 421 2.04 42.94 8.23
N LEU A 422 1.83 43.39 7.00
CA LEU A 422 1.06 42.66 5.99
C LEU A 422 1.66 41.27 5.72
N ALA A 423 2.97 41.17 5.50
CA ALA A 423 3.69 39.94 5.31
C ALA A 423 3.48 38.96 6.49
N ARG A 424 3.57 39.42 7.73
CA ARG A 424 3.34 38.60 8.94
C ARG A 424 1.87 38.09 9.03
N VAL A 425 0.90 38.89 8.65
CA VAL A 425 -0.51 38.49 8.64
C VAL A 425 -0.73 37.40 7.56
N MET A 426 -0.15 37.57 6.36
CA MET A 426 -0.21 36.57 5.28
C MET A 426 0.47 35.27 5.69
N ASP A 427 1.65 35.31 6.31
CA ASP A 427 2.33 34.11 6.83
C ASP A 427 1.42 33.27 7.74
N ARG A 428 0.79 33.92 8.75
CA ARG A 428 -0.11 33.22 9.66
C ARG A 428 -1.38 32.69 8.99
N PHE A 429 -1.92 33.44 8.05
CA PHE A 429 -3.10 33.03 7.29
C PHE A 429 -2.82 31.79 6.44
N PHE A 430 -1.74 31.80 5.67
CA PHE A 430 -1.35 30.68 4.84
C PHE A 430 -0.88 29.46 5.67
N LEU A 431 -0.21 29.69 6.81
CA LEU A 431 0.09 28.62 7.75
C LEU A 431 -1.17 27.85 8.14
N GLY A 432 -2.25 28.57 8.53
CA GLY A 432 -3.52 27.92 8.90
C GLY A 432 -4.15 27.14 7.75
N ILE A 433 -4.16 27.70 6.53
CA ILE A 433 -4.73 27.03 5.35
C ILE A 433 -3.93 25.78 4.98
N PHE A 434 -2.62 25.90 4.80
CA PHE A 434 -1.80 24.77 4.33
C PHE A 434 -1.67 23.68 5.41
N PHE A 435 -1.62 24.07 6.68
CA PHE A 435 -1.61 23.10 7.77
C PHE A 435 -2.93 22.32 7.85
N SER A 436 -4.07 23.00 7.76
CA SER A 436 -5.37 22.32 7.75
C SER A 436 -5.56 21.43 6.51
N MET A 437 -5.09 21.88 5.35
CA MET A 437 -5.15 21.10 4.12
C MET A 437 -4.26 19.85 4.21
N ALA A 438 -3.02 19.96 4.73
CA ALA A 438 -2.13 18.82 4.95
C ALA A 438 -2.74 17.81 5.94
N LEU A 439 -3.36 18.31 7.00
CA LEU A 439 -4.01 17.47 8.01
C LEU A 439 -5.23 16.74 7.44
N VAL A 440 -6.09 17.44 6.70
CA VAL A 440 -7.27 16.82 6.06
C VAL A 440 -6.85 15.75 5.05
N MET A 441 -5.88 16.04 4.18
CA MET A 441 -5.38 15.07 3.21
C MET A 441 -4.79 13.84 3.88
N SER A 442 -4.02 14.03 4.96
CA SER A 442 -3.44 12.92 5.73
C SER A 442 -4.51 12.08 6.42
N LEU A 443 -5.54 12.72 7.00
CA LEU A 443 -6.67 12.02 7.61
C LEU A 443 -7.50 11.25 6.59
N LEU A 444 -7.76 11.80 5.40
CA LEU A 444 -8.50 11.11 4.35
C LEU A 444 -7.80 9.80 3.93
N VAL A 445 -6.47 9.82 3.79
CA VAL A 445 -5.71 8.60 3.47
C VAL A 445 -5.75 7.60 4.62
N LEU A 446 -5.65 8.05 5.88
CA LEU A 446 -5.72 7.18 7.05
C LEU A 446 -7.12 6.57 7.26
N VAL A 447 -8.18 7.30 6.98
CA VAL A 447 -9.57 6.78 7.03
C VAL A 447 -9.81 5.70 5.98
N GLN A 448 -9.20 5.82 4.80
CA GLN A 448 -9.27 4.76 3.79
C GLN A 448 -8.44 3.52 4.16
N ALA A 449 -7.53 3.67 5.13
CA ALA A 449 -6.73 2.58 5.70
C ALA A 449 -7.49 1.71 6.71
N LEU A 450 -8.52 2.25 7.32
CA LEU A 450 -9.40 1.57 8.30
C LEU A 450 -10.56 0.87 7.60
#